data_a33f10b7640cc349e1855862fa1b74f2
#
_entry.id   a33f10b7640cc349e1855862fa1b74f2
#
_cell.length_a   1.000
_cell.length_b   1.000
_cell.length_c   1.000
_cell.angle_alpha   90.00
_cell.angle_beta   90.00
_cell.angle_gamma   90.00
#
_symmetry.space_group_name_H-M   'P 1'
#
loop_
_entity.id
_entity.type
_entity.pdbx_description
1 polymer ?
#
loop_
_entity_poly.entity_id
_entity_poly.type
_entity_poly.pdbx_seq_one_letter_code
_entity_poly.pdbx_strand_id
1 'polypeptide(L)'
;IFKYPLRLDGIIIAVRKQGSATININLREYNTTKNDLILCAPGDILQSIPKPGMHQTQMFLISSDFLKEMYINLNSFMPFFISLKEQPIFSLTDEEVKELEAFYTLIEETIDRNDNFRTEIVRRLMGAYLYKLGSILHRRQPEFLSVNPKSMKREEILFNQFINLLT
;
A
#
# COMPACT_ATOMS: atom_id res chain seq x y z
N ILE A 1 -8.83 -0.31 -14.24
CA ILE A 1 -9.75 -0.83 -13.22
C ILE A 1 -10.51 0.34 -12.59
N PHE A 2 -9.87 1.42 -12.15
CA PHE A 2 -10.50 2.56 -11.45
C PHE A 2 -10.73 3.76 -12.38
N LYS A 3 -11.47 3.57 -13.48
CA LYS A 3 -11.76 4.63 -14.47
C LYS A 3 -12.58 5.78 -13.85
N TYR A 4 -13.46 5.47 -12.93
CA TYR A 4 -14.27 6.43 -12.18
C TYR A 4 -13.73 6.57 -10.76
N PRO A 5 -13.91 7.74 -10.10
CA PRO A 5 -13.53 7.92 -8.71
C PRO A 5 -14.20 6.88 -7.82
N LEU A 6 -13.41 6.18 -7.02
CA LEU A 6 -13.86 5.17 -6.07
C LEU A 6 -13.31 5.50 -4.69
N ARG A 7 -14.17 5.55 -3.69
CA ARG A 7 -13.75 5.63 -2.29
C ARG A 7 -13.34 4.24 -1.81
N LEU A 8 -12.14 4.16 -1.24
CA LEU A 8 -11.56 2.89 -0.80
C LEU A 8 -12.05 2.52 0.61
N ASP A 9 -12.39 1.24 0.79
CA ASP A 9 -12.65 0.61 2.08
C ASP A 9 -11.53 -0.40 2.42
N GLY A 10 -10.31 0.05 2.31
CA GLY A 10 -9.12 -0.76 2.54
C GLY A 10 -7.86 -0.06 2.06
N ILE A 11 -6.74 -0.79 2.12
CA ILE A 11 -5.45 -0.32 1.65
C ILE A 11 -5.22 -0.82 0.23
N ILE A 12 -4.75 0.06 -0.66
CA ILE A 12 -4.17 -0.33 -1.95
C ILE A 12 -2.66 -0.22 -1.87
N ILE A 13 -1.98 -1.29 -2.30
CA ILE A 13 -0.55 -1.34 -2.54
C ILE A 13 -0.37 -1.83 -3.97
N ALA A 14 0.11 -0.96 -4.85
CA ALA A 14 0.27 -1.29 -6.26
C ALA A 14 1.66 -0.91 -6.76
N VAL A 15 2.26 -1.79 -7.56
CA VAL A 15 3.53 -1.54 -8.25
C VAL A 15 3.27 -1.55 -9.75
N ARG A 16 3.61 -0.46 -10.42
CA ARG A 16 3.51 -0.39 -11.87
C ARG A 16 4.68 -1.11 -12.53
N LYS A 17 4.37 -2.20 -13.20
CA LYS A 17 5.38 -3.03 -13.91
C LYS A 17 5.66 -2.51 -15.31
N GLN A 18 4.63 -1.96 -15.99
CA GLN A 18 4.75 -1.45 -17.36
C GLN A 18 3.71 -0.35 -17.65
N GLY A 19 4.08 0.57 -18.55
CA GLY A 19 3.22 1.66 -18.98
C GLY A 19 3.23 2.85 -18.01
N SER A 20 2.35 3.81 -18.26
CA SER A 20 2.19 5.01 -17.44
C SER A 20 0.71 5.37 -17.30
N ALA A 21 0.35 6.03 -16.21
CA ALA A 21 -1.01 6.51 -15.99
C ALA A 21 -0.99 7.81 -15.19
N THR A 22 -2.04 8.58 -15.35
CA THR A 22 -2.40 9.62 -14.42
C THR A 22 -3.30 9.03 -13.33
N ILE A 23 -2.94 9.23 -12.08
CA ILE A 23 -3.69 8.76 -10.92
C ILE A 23 -4.12 9.97 -10.10
N ASN A 24 -5.41 10.06 -9.82
CA ASN A 24 -5.95 11.05 -8.90
C ASN A 24 -6.20 10.38 -7.55
N ILE A 25 -5.58 10.92 -6.50
CA ILE A 25 -5.79 10.51 -5.11
C ILE A 25 -6.23 11.75 -4.33
N ASN A 26 -7.44 11.73 -3.78
CA ASN A 26 -8.02 12.85 -3.01
C ASN A 26 -7.92 14.19 -3.74
N LEU A 27 -8.28 14.21 -5.05
CA LEU A 27 -8.26 15.38 -5.92
C LEU A 27 -6.84 15.90 -6.28
N ARG A 28 -5.78 15.20 -5.88
CA ARG A 28 -4.42 15.48 -6.33
C ARG A 28 -4.03 14.55 -7.46
N GLU A 29 -3.46 15.11 -8.50
CA GLU A 29 -3.02 14.37 -9.68
C GLU A 29 -1.57 13.95 -9.56
N TYR A 30 -1.30 12.68 -9.88
CA TYR A 30 0.03 12.07 -9.90
C TYR A 30 0.26 11.37 -11.23
N ASN A 31 1.39 11.61 -11.87
CA ASN A 31 1.82 10.85 -13.03
C ASN A 31 2.69 9.67 -12.56
N THR A 32 2.30 8.46 -12.94
CA THR A 32 3.00 7.23 -12.57
C THR A 32 3.60 6.55 -13.77
N THR A 33 4.78 5.97 -13.58
CA THR A 33 5.57 5.26 -14.59
C THR A 33 6.01 3.89 -14.07
N LYS A 34 6.77 3.15 -14.86
CA LYS A 34 7.35 1.87 -14.45
C LYS A 34 8.11 2.01 -13.12
N ASN A 35 7.99 1.01 -12.25
CA ASN A 35 8.57 0.91 -10.92
C ASN A 35 7.98 1.87 -9.87
N ASP A 36 6.94 2.62 -10.21
CA ASP A 36 6.26 3.42 -9.18
C ASP A 36 5.38 2.52 -8.30
N LEU A 37 5.61 2.63 -7.01
CA LEU A 37 4.78 2.11 -5.93
C LEU A 37 3.70 3.14 -5.61
N ILE A 38 2.46 2.71 -5.59
CA ILE A 38 1.27 3.51 -5.33
C ILE A 38 0.64 2.98 -4.05
N LEU A 39 0.42 3.85 -3.11
CA LEU A 39 -0.15 3.51 -1.81
C LEU A 39 -1.37 4.37 -1.51
N CYS A 40 -2.48 3.74 -1.17
CA CYS A 40 -3.70 4.43 -0.77
C CYS A 40 -4.22 3.86 0.54
N ALA A 41 -4.71 4.73 1.40
CA ALA A 41 -5.29 4.38 2.69
C ALA A 41 -6.83 4.23 2.60
N PRO A 42 -7.48 3.60 3.58
CA PRO A 42 -8.93 3.60 3.67
C PRO A 42 -9.47 5.03 3.73
N GLY A 43 -10.56 5.24 3.00
CA GLY A 43 -11.20 6.55 2.86
C GLY A 43 -10.66 7.40 1.72
N ASP A 44 -9.50 7.07 1.14
CA ASP A 44 -8.99 7.76 -0.04
C ASP A 44 -9.93 7.57 -1.23
N ILE A 45 -10.01 8.61 -2.07
CA ILE A 45 -10.74 8.57 -3.34
C ILE A 45 -9.72 8.38 -4.45
N LEU A 46 -9.77 7.23 -5.11
CA LEU A 46 -8.85 6.85 -6.18
C LEU A 46 -9.52 6.85 -7.54
N GLN A 47 -8.84 7.42 -8.53
CA GLN A 47 -9.16 7.28 -9.95
C GLN A 47 -7.87 7.05 -10.72
N SER A 48 -7.90 6.14 -11.71
CA SER A 48 -6.74 5.85 -12.56
C SER A 48 -7.13 6.01 -14.03
N ILE A 49 -6.41 6.87 -14.72
CA ILE A 49 -6.58 7.17 -16.15
C ILE A 49 -5.32 6.66 -16.89
N PRO A 50 -5.39 5.46 -17.49
CA PRO A 50 -4.24 4.91 -18.19
C PRO A 50 -3.90 5.76 -19.42
N LYS A 51 -2.61 5.98 -19.66
CA LYS A 51 -2.12 6.58 -20.93
C LYS A 51 -2.09 5.52 -22.02
N PRO A 52 -2.09 5.88 -23.32
CA PRO A 52 -2.01 4.90 -24.40
C PRO A 52 -0.80 3.98 -24.27
N GLY A 53 -0.98 2.69 -24.59
CA GLY A 53 0.09 1.67 -24.58
C GLY A 53 -0.26 0.46 -23.70
N MET A 54 0.71 -0.44 -23.56
CA MET A 54 0.59 -1.61 -22.67
C MET A 54 0.74 -1.21 -21.22
N HIS A 55 -0.12 -1.75 -20.36
CA HIS A 55 -0.14 -1.47 -18.93
C HIS A 55 -0.13 -2.77 -18.15
N GLN A 56 0.78 -2.86 -17.19
CA GLN A 56 0.81 -3.93 -16.21
C GLN A 56 1.03 -3.35 -14.82
N THR A 57 0.18 -3.74 -13.88
CA THR A 57 0.26 -3.31 -12.47
C THR A 57 -0.01 -4.52 -11.60
N GLN A 58 0.89 -4.82 -10.68
CA GLN A 58 0.66 -5.75 -9.59
C GLN A 58 0.00 -4.97 -8.46
N MET A 59 -1.10 -5.48 -7.89
CA MET A 59 -1.87 -4.74 -6.90
C MET A 59 -2.46 -5.67 -5.85
N PHE A 60 -2.33 -5.28 -4.60
CA PHE A 60 -3.15 -5.78 -3.50
C PHE A 60 -4.20 -4.74 -3.12
N LEU A 61 -5.42 -5.20 -3.00
CA LEU A 61 -6.49 -4.50 -2.29
C LEU A 61 -6.78 -5.29 -1.02
N ILE A 62 -6.45 -4.70 0.12
CA ILE A 62 -6.52 -5.34 1.43
C ILE A 62 -7.66 -4.67 2.20
N SER A 63 -8.72 -5.43 2.49
CA SER A 63 -9.85 -4.90 3.26
C SER A 63 -9.45 -4.56 4.69
N SER A 64 -10.18 -3.64 5.31
CA SER A 64 -10.00 -3.28 6.72
C SER A 64 -10.14 -4.49 7.64
N ASP A 65 -11.09 -5.39 7.37
CA ASP A 65 -11.29 -6.60 8.18
C ASP A 65 -10.11 -7.58 8.07
N PHE A 66 -9.57 -7.78 6.86
CA PHE A 66 -8.41 -8.65 6.71
C PHE A 66 -7.17 -8.08 7.42
N LEU A 67 -6.99 -6.74 7.43
CA LEU A 67 -5.92 -6.09 8.19
C LEU A 67 -6.01 -6.37 9.70
N LYS A 68 -7.21 -6.34 10.28
CA LYS A 68 -7.43 -6.69 11.70
C LYS A 68 -7.02 -8.13 11.99
N GLU A 69 -7.41 -9.06 11.11
CA GLU A 69 -7.11 -10.49 11.25
C GLU A 69 -5.62 -10.82 11.11
N MET A 70 -4.80 -9.94 10.54
CA MET A 70 -3.37 -10.19 10.37
C MET A 70 -2.58 -10.09 11.67
N TYR A 71 -3.16 -9.52 12.75
CA TYR A 71 -2.51 -9.34 14.06
C TYR A 71 -1.12 -8.67 13.97
N ILE A 72 -0.94 -7.77 13.00
CA ILE A 72 0.29 -6.99 12.88
C ILE A 72 0.29 -5.84 13.89
N ASN A 73 1.47 -5.44 14.34
CA ASN A 73 1.60 -4.26 15.17
C ASN A 73 1.43 -2.99 14.31
N LEU A 74 0.19 -2.51 14.18
CA LEU A 74 -0.15 -1.34 13.37
C LEU A 74 0.59 -0.07 13.83
N ASN A 75 0.96 0.03 15.13
CA ASN A 75 1.75 1.16 15.63
C ASN A 75 3.13 1.26 14.96
N SER A 76 3.72 0.12 14.59
CA SER A 76 5.00 0.09 13.84
C SER A 76 4.86 0.67 12.43
N PHE A 77 3.65 0.75 11.90
CA PHE A 77 3.34 1.30 10.58
C PHE A 77 2.78 2.72 10.63
N MET A 78 2.58 3.29 11.85
CA MET A 78 2.04 4.64 12.01
C MET A 78 2.81 5.70 11.21
N PRO A 79 4.14 5.80 11.28
CA PRO A 79 4.89 6.77 10.50
C PRO A 79 4.67 6.60 8.99
N PHE A 80 4.52 5.36 8.55
CA PHE A 80 4.21 5.01 7.17
C PHE A 80 2.84 5.56 6.73
N PHE A 81 1.78 5.31 7.51
CA PHE A 81 0.44 5.80 7.17
C PHE A 81 0.33 7.33 7.16
N ILE A 82 1.09 7.99 8.00
CA ILE A 82 1.15 9.46 8.04
C ILE A 82 1.76 9.99 6.75
N SER A 83 2.88 9.42 6.32
CA SER A 83 3.59 9.87 5.12
C SER A 83 2.80 9.60 3.83
N LEU A 84 1.92 8.60 3.80
CA LEU A 84 1.08 8.31 2.64
C LEU A 84 0.18 9.47 2.23
N LYS A 85 -0.28 10.28 3.17
CA LYS A 85 -1.14 11.44 2.88
C LYS A 85 -0.39 12.55 2.16
N GLU A 86 0.90 12.65 2.39
CA GLU A 86 1.76 13.67 1.76
C GLU A 86 2.38 13.16 0.48
N GLN A 87 2.84 11.91 0.48
CA GLN A 87 3.52 11.28 -0.65
C GLN A 87 3.00 9.84 -0.87
N PRO A 88 1.94 9.66 -1.66
CA PRO A 88 1.38 8.34 -1.93
C PRO A 88 2.11 7.56 -3.03
N ILE A 89 3.09 8.17 -3.71
CA ILE A 89 3.84 7.58 -4.83
C ILE A 89 5.33 7.57 -4.52
N PHE A 90 5.97 6.41 -4.70
CA PHE A 90 7.41 6.21 -4.47
C PHE A 90 8.02 5.49 -5.67
N SER A 91 9.07 6.03 -6.28
CA SER A 91 9.79 5.32 -7.35
C SER A 91 10.77 4.32 -6.74
N LEU A 92 10.58 3.03 -7.01
CA LEU A 92 11.41 1.93 -6.52
C LEU A 92 12.58 1.64 -7.47
N THR A 93 13.64 1.03 -6.96
CA THR A 93 14.68 0.43 -7.80
C THR A 93 14.20 -0.91 -8.39
N ASP A 94 14.89 -1.41 -9.42
CA ASP A 94 14.56 -2.72 -9.99
C ASP A 94 14.77 -3.86 -8.97
N GLU A 95 15.74 -3.74 -8.04
CA GLU A 95 15.96 -4.69 -6.95
C GLU A 95 14.80 -4.69 -5.96
N GLU A 96 14.34 -3.51 -5.53
CA GLU A 96 13.22 -3.38 -4.61
C GLU A 96 11.91 -3.92 -5.21
N VAL A 97 11.71 -3.68 -6.52
CA VAL A 97 10.57 -4.26 -7.24
C VAL A 97 10.65 -5.79 -7.24
N LYS A 98 11.84 -6.38 -7.50
CA LYS A 98 12.02 -7.84 -7.46
C LYS A 98 11.78 -8.42 -6.06
N GLU A 99 12.23 -7.72 -5.01
CA GLU A 99 11.98 -8.14 -3.63
C GLU A 99 10.48 -8.21 -3.31
N LEU A 100 9.70 -7.21 -3.75
CA LEU A 100 8.24 -7.19 -3.55
C LEU A 100 7.51 -8.19 -4.46
N GLU A 101 7.98 -8.37 -5.69
CA GLU A 101 7.40 -9.29 -6.67
C GLU A 101 7.48 -10.75 -6.21
N ALA A 102 8.56 -11.14 -5.52
CA ALA A 102 8.68 -12.49 -4.97
C ALA A 102 7.54 -12.82 -3.98
N PHE A 103 7.19 -11.86 -3.11
CA PHE A 103 6.03 -12.01 -2.22
C PHE A 103 4.71 -12.02 -2.99
N TYR A 104 4.57 -11.12 -3.97
CA TYR A 104 3.35 -11.04 -4.78
C TYR A 104 3.04 -12.38 -5.45
N THR A 105 4.03 -12.95 -6.14
CA THR A 105 3.89 -14.23 -6.84
C THR A 105 3.53 -15.35 -5.87
N LEU A 106 4.21 -15.43 -4.72
CA LEU A 106 3.93 -16.48 -3.72
C LEU A 106 2.53 -16.35 -3.12
N ILE A 107 2.06 -15.13 -2.87
CA ILE A 107 0.71 -14.87 -2.37
C ILE A 107 -0.33 -15.23 -3.44
N GLU A 108 -0.13 -14.79 -4.68
CA GLU A 108 -1.01 -15.08 -5.83
C GLU A 108 -1.16 -16.60 -6.03
N GLU A 109 -0.04 -17.33 -6.12
CA GLU A 109 -0.04 -18.80 -6.22
C GLU A 109 -0.73 -19.48 -5.03
N THR A 110 -0.60 -18.92 -3.83
CA THR A 110 -1.22 -19.47 -2.61
C THR A 110 -2.73 -19.25 -2.63
N ILE A 111 -3.22 -18.11 -3.09
CA ILE A 111 -4.65 -17.80 -3.19
C ILE A 111 -5.36 -18.78 -4.11
N ASP A 112 -4.72 -19.19 -5.20
CA ASP A 112 -5.30 -20.08 -6.20
C ASP A 112 -5.34 -21.56 -5.76
N ARG A 113 -4.64 -21.92 -4.67
CA ARG A 113 -4.63 -23.30 -4.15
C ARG A 113 -5.90 -23.61 -3.35
N ASN A 114 -6.44 -24.80 -3.54
CA ASN A 114 -7.51 -25.33 -2.70
C ASN A 114 -6.91 -26.07 -1.49
N ASP A 115 -6.45 -25.31 -0.49
CA ASP A 115 -5.75 -25.81 0.70
C ASP A 115 -6.42 -25.24 1.96
N ASN A 116 -6.60 -26.09 2.98
CA ASN A 116 -7.18 -25.70 4.26
C ASN A 116 -6.34 -24.64 5.00
N PHE A 117 -5.04 -24.58 4.74
CA PHE A 117 -4.12 -23.60 5.34
C PHE A 117 -3.98 -22.32 4.52
N ARG A 118 -4.59 -22.24 3.33
CA ARG A 118 -4.47 -21.13 2.38
C ARG A 118 -4.63 -19.76 3.04
N THR A 119 -5.73 -19.56 3.78
CA THR A 119 -6.03 -18.27 4.40
C THR A 119 -4.97 -17.87 5.42
N GLU A 120 -4.50 -18.82 6.24
CA GLU A 120 -3.48 -18.53 7.24
C GLU A 120 -2.11 -18.27 6.59
N ILE A 121 -1.75 -19.01 5.54
CA ILE A 121 -0.51 -18.76 4.79
C ILE A 121 -0.54 -17.38 4.15
N VAL A 122 -1.63 -17.01 3.46
CA VAL A 122 -1.80 -15.68 2.84
C VAL A 122 -1.70 -14.58 3.89
N ARG A 123 -2.33 -14.76 5.06
CA ARG A 123 -2.27 -13.79 6.17
C ARG A 123 -0.83 -13.56 6.63
N ARG A 124 -0.04 -14.61 6.82
CA ARG A 124 1.36 -14.52 7.25
C ARG A 124 2.27 -13.93 6.17
N LEU A 125 2.09 -14.33 4.92
CA LEU A 125 2.82 -13.78 3.79
C LEU A 125 2.53 -12.29 3.59
N MET A 126 1.27 -11.89 3.70
CA MET A 126 0.89 -10.48 3.60
C MET A 126 1.49 -9.65 4.74
N GLY A 127 1.51 -10.18 5.97
CA GLY A 127 2.20 -9.54 7.09
C GLY A 127 3.70 -9.34 6.79
N ALA A 128 4.38 -10.39 6.32
CA ALA A 128 5.79 -10.32 5.94
C ALA A 128 6.02 -9.33 4.78
N TYR A 129 5.14 -9.30 3.78
CA TYR A 129 5.16 -8.33 2.69
C TYR A 129 5.09 -6.89 3.19
N LEU A 130 4.17 -6.59 4.13
CA LEU A 130 4.02 -5.26 4.70
C LEU A 130 5.28 -4.84 5.48
N TYR A 131 5.87 -5.73 6.27
CA TYR A 131 7.14 -5.44 6.95
C TYR A 131 8.29 -5.22 5.96
N LYS A 132 8.34 -6.00 4.88
CA LYS A 132 9.33 -5.80 3.81
C LYS A 132 9.17 -4.45 3.14
N LEU A 133 7.94 -4.08 2.80
CA LEU A 133 7.60 -2.77 2.25
C LEU A 133 8.02 -1.64 3.20
N GLY A 134 7.68 -1.76 4.48
CA GLY A 134 8.09 -0.80 5.51
C GLY A 134 9.62 -0.65 5.59
N SER A 135 10.36 -1.78 5.51
CA SER A 135 11.83 -1.78 5.48
C SER A 135 12.42 -1.04 4.28
N ILE A 136 11.83 -1.26 3.07
CA ILE A 136 12.25 -0.56 1.85
C ILE A 136 12.05 0.95 1.99
N LEU A 137 10.88 1.37 2.44
CA LEU A 137 10.54 2.78 2.58
C LEU A 137 11.37 3.47 3.68
N HIS A 138 11.63 2.78 4.79
CA HIS A 138 12.50 3.29 5.86
C HIS A 138 13.94 3.54 5.38
N ARG A 139 14.52 2.66 4.57
CA ARG A 139 15.86 2.85 4.01
C ARG A 139 15.95 4.09 3.12
N ARG A 140 14.87 4.46 2.45
CA ARG A 140 14.82 5.60 1.53
C ARG A 140 14.64 6.94 2.23
N GLN A 141 13.89 6.95 3.31
CA GLN A 141 13.60 8.16 4.08
C GLN A 141 13.67 7.84 5.58
N PRO A 142 14.88 7.81 6.17
CA PRO A 142 15.05 7.56 7.61
C PRO A 142 14.26 8.57 8.47
N GLU A 143 14.01 9.77 7.93
CA GLU A 143 13.25 10.82 8.60
C GLU A 143 11.76 10.50 8.77
N PHE A 144 11.21 9.53 8.02
CA PHE A 144 9.83 9.07 8.22
C PHE A 144 9.56 8.51 9.61
N LEU A 145 10.59 7.99 10.30
CA LEU A 145 10.46 7.51 11.67
C LEU A 145 10.87 8.55 12.72
N SER A 146 11.49 9.67 12.32
CA SER A 146 11.80 10.80 13.20
C SER A 146 10.66 11.81 13.21
N VAL A 147 9.47 11.39 13.61
CA VAL A 147 8.29 12.25 13.71
C VAL A 147 8.52 13.29 14.81
N ASN A 148 8.42 14.57 14.45
CA ASN A 148 8.54 15.68 15.38
C ASN A 148 7.44 15.56 16.47
N PRO A 149 7.76 15.54 17.79
CA PRO A 149 6.77 15.33 18.84
C PRO A 149 5.58 16.32 18.86
N LYS A 150 5.71 17.46 18.20
CA LYS A 150 4.61 18.46 18.09
C LYS A 150 3.62 18.14 16.96
N SER A 151 4.02 17.42 15.92
CA SER A 151 3.12 16.93 14.88
C SER A 151 2.44 15.63 15.31
N MET A 152 3.08 14.84 16.18
CA MET A 152 2.57 13.55 16.69
C MET A 152 1.12 13.61 17.21
N LYS A 153 0.75 14.62 17.99
CA LYS A 153 -0.60 14.67 18.60
C LYS A 153 -1.73 14.70 17.55
N ARG A 154 -1.55 15.44 16.46
CA ARG A 154 -2.56 15.53 15.39
C ARG A 154 -2.58 14.27 14.53
N GLU A 155 -1.42 13.73 14.28
CA GLU A 155 -1.18 12.53 13.48
C GLU A 155 -1.59 11.27 14.23
N GLU A 156 -1.36 11.24 15.56
CA GLU A 156 -1.83 10.19 16.47
C GLU A 156 -3.36 10.17 16.56
N ILE A 157 -4.01 11.33 16.56
CA ILE A 157 -5.47 11.44 16.50
C ILE A 157 -6.00 10.88 15.17
N LEU A 158 -5.35 11.22 14.03
CA LEU A 158 -5.73 10.72 12.73
C LEU A 158 -5.48 9.21 12.60
N PHE A 159 -4.38 8.70 13.16
CA PHE A 159 -4.09 7.27 13.20
C PHE A 159 -5.07 6.53 14.10
N ASN A 160 -5.37 7.06 15.27
CA ASN A 160 -6.39 6.47 16.15
C ASN A 160 -7.78 6.53 15.54
N GLN A 161 -8.12 7.58 14.79
CA GLN A 161 -9.34 7.61 13.97
C GLN A 161 -9.31 6.54 12.87
N PHE A 162 -8.16 6.33 12.23
CA PHE A 162 -7.97 5.25 11.27
C PHE A 162 -8.16 3.87 11.93
N ILE A 163 -7.52 3.62 13.08
CA ILE A 163 -7.68 2.37 13.83
C ILE A 163 -9.13 2.19 14.30
N ASN A 164 -9.79 3.24 14.75
CA ASN A 164 -11.20 3.19 15.15
C ASN A 164 -12.16 2.96 13.98
N LEU A 165 -11.78 3.33 12.74
CA LEU A 165 -12.50 2.95 11.53
C LEU A 165 -12.27 1.47 11.17
N LEU A 166 -11.22 0.86 11.72
CA LEU A 166 -10.92 -0.56 11.61
C LEU A 166 -11.58 -1.40 12.71
N THR A 167 -12.10 -0.80 13.78
CA THR A 167 -12.82 -1.46 14.87
C THR A 167 -14.32 -1.34 14.71
#